data_e97f4294ade6eff18548197f6dc888d0
#
_entry.id   e97f4294ade6eff18548197f6dc888d0
#
_cell.length_a   1.000
_cell.length_b   1.000
_cell.length_c   1.000
_cell.angle_alpha   90.00
_cell.angle_beta   90.00
_cell.angle_gamma   90.00
#
_symmetry.space_group_name_H-M   'P 1'
#
loop_
_entity.id
_entity.type
_entity.pdbx_description
1 polymer ?
#
loop_
_entity_poly.entity_id
_entity_poly.type
_entity_poly.pdbx_seq_one_letter_code
_entity_poly.pdbx_strand_id
1 'polypeptide(L)'
;IDMALALKELNPKTVPINILNPIKGTPLENYQDKINEEEILKTICIFRMVLPKALLRYAGGRTTRLSKFNQKLGLIAGINSVLVGNYLTTAGSKSEEDKKMLKELDMVIV
;
A
#
# COMPACT_ATOMS: atom_id res chain seq x y z
N ILE A 1 6.61 10.12 -9.14
CA ILE A 1 6.68 11.55 -8.74
C ILE A 1 5.57 12.35 -9.40
N ASP A 2 5.44 12.31 -10.71
CA ASP A 2 4.45 13.11 -11.47
C ASP A 2 3.02 12.90 -10.99
N MET A 3 2.61 11.64 -10.76
CA MET A 3 1.28 11.32 -10.23
C MET A 3 1.07 11.92 -8.83
N ALA A 4 2.06 11.84 -7.96
CA ALA A 4 1.96 12.39 -6.60
C ALA A 4 1.82 13.93 -6.64
N LEU A 5 2.56 14.60 -7.52
CA LEU A 5 2.47 16.05 -7.73
C LEU A 5 1.11 16.46 -8.30
N ALA A 6 0.60 15.74 -9.29
CA ALA A 6 -0.74 15.99 -9.85
C ALA A 6 -1.84 15.81 -8.77
N LEU A 7 -1.74 14.80 -7.93
CA LEU A 7 -2.66 14.59 -6.82
C LEU A 7 -2.56 15.70 -5.76
N LYS A 8 -1.39 16.27 -5.55
CA LYS A 8 -1.21 17.38 -4.60
C LYS A 8 -2.07 18.59 -4.98
N GLU A 9 -2.19 18.90 -6.25
CA GLU A 9 -3.04 20.00 -6.75
C GLU A 9 -4.54 19.77 -6.43
N LEU A 10 -4.96 18.49 -6.44
CA LEU A 10 -6.34 18.10 -6.11
C LEU A 10 -6.62 18.07 -4.61
N ASN A 11 -5.57 18.11 -3.78
CA ASN A 11 -5.65 18.05 -2.31
C ASN A 11 -6.57 16.92 -1.79
N PRO A 12 -6.33 15.66 -2.16
CA PRO A 12 -7.21 14.55 -1.80
C PRO A 12 -7.14 14.25 -0.31
N LYS A 13 -8.27 13.89 0.29
CA LYS A 13 -8.30 13.43 1.70
C LYS A 13 -7.71 12.03 1.86
N THR A 14 -7.92 11.17 0.87
CA THR A 14 -7.47 9.77 0.91
C THR A 14 -6.91 9.35 -0.44
N VAL A 15 -5.79 8.66 -0.42
CA VAL A 15 -5.16 8.07 -1.61
C VAL A 15 -4.95 6.58 -1.37
N PRO A 16 -5.75 5.72 -2.03
CA PRO A 16 -5.51 4.28 -1.99
C PRO A 16 -4.33 3.92 -2.89
N ILE A 17 -3.39 3.14 -2.38
CA ILE A 17 -2.25 2.60 -3.12
C ILE A 17 -2.53 1.13 -3.40
N ASN A 18 -2.80 0.82 -4.66
CA ASN A 18 -2.92 -0.55 -5.15
C ASN A 18 -1.57 -1.01 -5.71
N ILE A 19 -1.13 -2.16 -5.27
CA ILE A 19 0.10 -2.78 -5.74
C ILE A 19 -0.28 -3.79 -6.82
N LEU A 20 0.29 -3.61 -8.02
CA LEU A 20 0.00 -4.49 -9.14
C LEU A 20 0.30 -5.94 -8.77
N ASN A 21 -0.70 -6.79 -8.88
CA ASN A 21 -0.60 -8.23 -8.76
C ASN A 21 -0.89 -8.83 -10.15
N PRO A 22 0.14 -9.13 -10.95
CA PRO A 22 -0.04 -9.65 -12.30
C PRO A 22 -0.80 -10.97 -12.30
N ILE A 23 -1.82 -11.06 -13.13
CA ILE A 23 -2.68 -12.26 -13.26
C ILE A 23 -2.43 -12.87 -14.63
N LYS A 24 -2.24 -14.18 -14.67
CA LYS A 24 -2.06 -14.94 -15.91
C LYS A 24 -3.27 -14.74 -16.85
N GLY A 25 -2.99 -14.54 -18.14
CA GLY A 25 -4.02 -14.27 -19.15
C GLY A 25 -4.43 -12.80 -19.27
N THR A 26 -3.81 -11.89 -18.52
CA THR A 26 -4.04 -10.45 -18.63
C THR A 26 -2.88 -9.76 -19.36
N PRO A 27 -3.08 -8.54 -19.94
CA PRO A 27 -2.01 -7.82 -20.62
C PRO A 27 -0.77 -7.53 -19.77
N LEU A 28 -0.91 -7.55 -18.44
CA LEU A 28 0.15 -7.24 -17.48
C LEU A 28 0.74 -8.48 -16.81
N GLU A 29 0.45 -9.69 -17.29
CA GLU A 29 0.91 -10.94 -16.65
C GLU A 29 2.42 -11.03 -16.46
N ASN A 30 3.21 -10.41 -17.35
CA ASN A 30 4.67 -10.44 -17.34
C ASN A 30 5.32 -9.28 -16.57
N TYR A 31 4.54 -8.51 -15.81
CA TYR A 31 5.04 -7.35 -15.05
C TYR A 31 5.49 -7.70 -13.62
N GLN A 32 5.48 -8.98 -13.23
CA GLN A 32 5.86 -9.44 -11.89
C GLN A 32 7.23 -8.90 -11.45
N ASP A 33 8.22 -8.98 -12.32
CA ASP A 33 9.60 -8.65 -12.01
C ASP A 33 9.97 -7.18 -12.28
N LYS A 34 9.05 -6.39 -12.82
CA LYS A 34 9.30 -4.98 -13.17
C LYS A 34 9.17 -4.03 -11.98
N ILE A 35 8.46 -4.44 -10.93
CA ILE A 35 8.27 -3.66 -9.72
C ILE A 35 8.61 -4.57 -8.54
N ASN A 36 9.67 -4.28 -7.82
CA ASN A 36 10.06 -5.00 -6.61
C ASN A 36 9.54 -4.30 -5.34
N GLU A 37 9.72 -4.95 -4.19
CA GLU A 37 9.26 -4.43 -2.91
C GLU A 37 9.92 -3.09 -2.54
N GLU A 38 11.18 -2.90 -2.88
CA GLU A 38 11.90 -1.65 -2.64
C GLU A 38 11.28 -0.47 -3.41
N GLU A 39 10.93 -0.68 -4.68
CA GLU A 39 10.26 0.34 -5.49
C GLU A 39 8.87 0.71 -4.93
N ILE A 40 8.15 -0.28 -4.39
CA ILE A 40 6.87 -0.05 -3.72
C ILE A 40 7.07 0.83 -2.48
N LEU A 41 8.06 0.53 -1.64
CA LEU A 41 8.37 1.31 -0.44
C LEU A 41 8.83 2.73 -0.78
N LYS A 42 9.68 2.90 -1.79
CA LYS A 42 10.09 4.21 -2.29
C LYS A 42 8.90 5.04 -2.77
N THR A 43 7.97 4.41 -3.48
CA THR A 43 6.74 5.04 -3.93
C THR A 43 5.90 5.54 -2.76
N ILE A 44 5.72 4.74 -1.72
CA ILE A 44 5.01 5.13 -0.49
C ILE A 44 5.68 6.34 0.16
N CYS A 45 7.01 6.34 0.29
CA CYS A 45 7.76 7.47 0.84
C CYS A 45 7.53 8.76 0.04
N ILE A 46 7.60 8.68 -1.30
CA ILE A 46 7.39 9.83 -2.19
C ILE A 46 5.97 10.37 -2.01
N PHE A 47 4.95 9.50 -2.04
CA PHE A 47 3.58 9.94 -1.83
C PHE A 47 3.39 10.61 -0.46
N ARG A 48 3.98 10.07 0.60
CA ARG A 48 3.92 10.70 1.92
C ARG A 48 4.60 12.07 1.97
N MET A 49 5.76 12.21 1.36
CA MET A 49 6.48 13.49 1.31
C MET A 49 5.70 14.56 0.53
N VAL A 50 5.08 14.18 -0.57
CA VAL A 50 4.31 15.11 -1.43
C VAL A 50 2.93 15.41 -0.85
N LEU A 51 2.30 14.44 -0.18
CA LEU A 51 0.94 14.49 0.38
C LEU A 51 0.96 14.29 1.90
N PRO A 52 1.55 15.23 2.68
CA PRO A 52 1.79 15.01 4.11
C PRO A 52 0.52 14.84 4.95
N LYS A 53 -0.60 15.42 4.50
CA LYS A 53 -1.89 15.40 5.22
C LYS A 53 -2.86 14.32 4.76
N ALA A 54 -2.63 13.69 3.61
CA ALA A 54 -3.54 12.67 3.08
C ALA A 54 -3.51 11.37 3.89
N LEU A 55 -4.63 10.67 3.91
CA LEU A 55 -4.68 9.28 4.34
C LEU A 55 -4.15 8.41 3.19
N LEU A 56 -2.93 7.90 3.34
CA LEU A 56 -2.38 6.91 2.41
C LEU A 56 -2.82 5.52 2.86
N ARG A 57 -3.55 4.84 2.01
CA ARG A 57 -4.18 3.56 2.32
C ARG A 57 -3.50 2.41 1.58
N TYR A 58 -3.11 1.37 2.30
CA TYR A 58 -2.91 0.08 1.67
C TYR A 58 -4.24 -0.45 1.13
N ALA A 59 -4.29 -0.76 -0.15
CA ALA A 59 -5.44 -1.34 -0.82
C ALA A 59 -5.08 -2.72 -1.42
N GLY A 60 -5.38 -2.98 -2.69
CA GLY A 60 -5.13 -4.28 -3.31
C GLY A 60 -3.65 -4.63 -3.46
N GLY A 61 -3.33 -5.93 -3.46
CA GLY A 61 -1.99 -6.46 -3.74
C GLY A 61 -1.01 -6.44 -2.56
N ARG A 62 -1.35 -5.86 -1.43
CA ARG A 62 -0.45 -5.75 -0.27
C ARG A 62 0.10 -7.11 0.18
N THR A 63 -0.78 -8.06 0.43
CA THR A 63 -0.42 -9.36 1.01
C THR A 63 0.27 -10.31 0.04
N THR A 64 0.08 -10.10 -1.26
CA THR A 64 0.68 -10.92 -2.31
C THR A 64 2.01 -10.37 -2.81
N ARG A 65 2.25 -9.06 -2.64
CA ARG A 65 3.40 -8.34 -3.20
C ARG A 65 4.39 -7.83 -2.17
N LEU A 66 4.03 -7.77 -0.90
CA LEU A 66 4.91 -7.34 0.19
C LEU A 66 5.03 -8.42 1.24
N SER A 67 6.26 -8.70 1.67
CA SER A 67 6.52 -9.48 2.86
C SER A 67 5.91 -8.81 4.11
N LYS A 68 5.67 -9.56 5.18
CA LYS A 68 5.17 -8.99 6.43
C LYS A 68 6.10 -7.89 6.97
N PHE A 69 7.41 -8.09 6.85
CA PHE A 69 8.40 -7.09 7.24
C PHE A 69 8.25 -5.79 6.43
N ASN A 70 8.14 -5.91 5.09
CA ASN A 70 7.99 -4.74 4.21
C ASN A 70 6.63 -4.07 4.33
N GLN A 71 5.57 -4.80 4.70
CA GLN A 71 4.29 -4.17 5.07
C GLN A 71 4.44 -3.26 6.29
N LYS A 72 5.20 -3.68 7.31
CA LYS A 72 5.52 -2.84 8.48
C LYS A 72 6.35 -1.62 8.09
N LEU A 73 7.36 -1.80 7.23
CA LEU A 73 8.15 -0.68 6.72
C LEU A 73 7.27 0.34 5.98
N GLY A 74 6.30 -0.11 5.21
CA GLY A 74 5.37 0.78 4.52
C GLY A 74 4.49 1.61 5.49
N LEU A 75 4.07 1.02 6.62
CA LEU A 75 3.38 1.75 7.68
C LEU A 75 4.28 2.82 8.31
N ILE A 76 5.53 2.48 8.60
CA ILE A 76 6.52 3.44 9.11
C ILE A 76 6.82 4.54 8.07
N ALA A 77 6.92 4.16 6.80
CA ALA A 77 7.24 5.07 5.70
C ALA A 77 6.13 6.07 5.38
N GLY A 78 4.87 5.76 5.71
CA GLY A 78 3.82 6.73 5.46
C GLY A 78 2.40 6.22 5.31
N ILE A 79 2.18 4.92 5.19
CA ILE A 79 0.82 4.37 5.18
C ILE A 79 0.19 4.57 6.56
N ASN A 80 -0.99 5.16 6.60
CA ASN A 80 -1.76 5.38 7.82
C ASN A 80 -3.22 4.94 7.72
N SER A 81 -3.54 4.12 6.73
CA SER A 81 -4.83 3.46 6.58
C SER A 81 -4.64 2.10 5.90
N VAL A 82 -5.43 1.11 6.27
CA VAL A 82 -5.38 -0.24 5.70
C VAL A 82 -6.78 -0.70 5.32
N LEU A 83 -6.86 -1.46 4.23
CA LEU A 83 -8.05 -2.18 3.84
C LEU A 83 -7.86 -3.65 4.24
N VAL A 84 -8.82 -4.22 4.93
CA VAL A 84 -8.78 -5.60 5.43
C VAL A 84 -9.91 -6.44 4.84
N GLY A 85 -9.74 -7.77 4.85
CA GLY A 85 -10.70 -8.71 4.30
C GLY A 85 -10.36 -9.14 2.87
N ASN A 86 -11.24 -9.94 2.28
CA ASN A 86 -11.04 -10.46 0.93
C ASN A 86 -11.49 -9.45 -0.13
N TYR A 87 -10.74 -9.39 -1.22
CA TYR A 87 -11.09 -8.64 -2.42
C TYR A 87 -11.78 -9.56 -3.44
N LEU A 88 -12.34 -8.97 -4.50
CA LEU A 88 -13.07 -9.72 -5.51
C LEU A 88 -12.23 -10.83 -6.18
N THR A 89 -10.94 -10.61 -6.39
CA THR A 89 -10.05 -11.53 -7.13
C THR A 89 -8.87 -12.05 -6.31
N THR A 90 -8.61 -11.50 -5.11
CA THR A 90 -7.48 -11.88 -4.26
C THR A 90 -7.88 -11.94 -2.80
N ALA A 91 -7.24 -12.85 -2.06
CA ALA A 91 -7.34 -12.85 -0.61
C ALA A 91 -6.66 -11.62 -0.01
N GLY A 92 -7.35 -10.94 0.90
CA GLY A 92 -6.79 -9.85 1.71
C GLY A 92 -6.26 -10.35 3.05
N SER A 93 -5.80 -9.43 3.87
CA SER A 93 -5.34 -9.76 5.21
C SER A 93 -6.50 -9.95 6.19
N LYS A 94 -6.30 -10.81 7.18
CA LYS A 94 -7.22 -10.96 8.29
C LYS A 94 -7.11 -9.77 9.23
N SER A 95 -8.23 -9.26 9.72
CA SER A 95 -8.27 -8.12 10.64
C SER A 95 -7.37 -8.30 11.88
N GLU A 96 -7.30 -9.50 12.42
CA GLU A 96 -6.47 -9.80 13.59
C GLU A 96 -4.97 -9.72 13.29
N GLU A 97 -4.54 -10.11 12.09
CA GLU A 97 -3.14 -9.99 11.67
C GLU A 97 -2.73 -8.52 11.55
N ASP A 98 -3.61 -7.67 11.01
CA ASP A 98 -3.36 -6.24 10.91
C ASP A 98 -3.33 -5.56 12.28
N LYS A 99 -4.25 -5.90 13.17
CA LYS A 99 -4.24 -5.40 14.56
C LYS A 99 -2.95 -5.77 15.29
N LYS A 100 -2.47 -7.02 15.13
CA LYS A 100 -1.20 -7.48 15.70
C LYS A 100 -0.03 -6.67 15.15
N MET A 101 0.03 -6.47 13.84
CA MET A 101 1.09 -5.70 13.19
C MET A 101 1.14 -4.26 13.68
N LEU A 102 -0.03 -3.60 13.79
CA LEU A 102 -0.12 -2.22 14.29
C LEU A 102 0.31 -2.12 15.76
N LYS A 103 -0.07 -3.09 16.58
CA LYS A 103 0.36 -3.16 18.00
C LYS A 103 1.87 -3.31 18.13
N GLU A 104 2.50 -4.15 17.29
CA GLU A 104 3.96 -4.33 17.27
C GLU A 104 4.71 -3.06 16.90
N LEU A 105 4.07 -2.14 16.18
CA LEU A 105 4.60 -0.83 15.78
C LEU A 105 4.18 0.31 16.73
N ASP A 106 3.54 0.00 17.86
CA ASP A 106 2.97 0.99 18.79
C ASP A 106 1.98 1.97 18.12
N MET A 107 1.31 1.53 17.08
CA MET A 107 0.31 2.31 16.36
C MET A 107 -1.08 2.10 16.95
N VAL A 108 -1.85 3.18 17.08
CA VAL A 108 -3.22 3.16 17.59
C VAL A 108 -4.22 3.26 16.45
N ILE A 109 -5.28 2.43 16.51
CA ILE A 109 -6.40 2.48 15.57
C ILE A 109 -7.38 3.56 16.06
N VAL A 110 -7.68 4.49 15.20
CA VAL A 110 -8.67 5.55 15.44
C VAL A 110 -9.93 5.35 14.62
#